data_277e4496a6fba4580684fd5c431b251e
#
_entry.id   277e4496a6fba4580684fd5c431b251e
#
_cell.length_a   1.000
_cell.length_b   1.000
_cell.length_c   1.000
_cell.angle_alpha   90.00
_cell.angle_beta   90.00
_cell.angle_gamma   90.00
#
_symmetry.space_group_name_H-M   'P 1'
#
loop_
_entity.id
_entity.type
_entity.pdbx_description
1 polymer ?
#
loop_
_entity_poly.entity_id
_entity_poly.type
_entity_poly.pdbx_seq_one_letter_code
_entity_poly.pdbx_strand_id
1 'polypeptide(L)'
;MLHHVAAVVRSSRTALVIADMPFLSYVDVGAAATNASAFLRDAGAGAVKMEGGAEMAPIVRALIESGVPVIGHIGFTPQSALQLDRTRAQGKEPATAGQLLADALALQAAGVAAIVIELVPTELAALITQRLTIPTIGIGAGAACSGQVQVLPDLLGILSGPSPRHAGE
;
A
#
# COMPACT_ATOMS: atom_id res chain seq x y z
N MET A 1 -5.51 10.90 -11.44
CA MET A 1 -6.01 10.17 -10.24
C MET A 1 -7.26 10.82 -9.64
N LEU A 2 -7.33 12.10 -9.32
CA LEU A 2 -8.51 12.74 -8.70
C LEU A 2 -9.84 12.42 -9.41
N HIS A 3 -9.88 12.49 -10.74
CA HIS A 3 -11.06 12.14 -11.53
C HIS A 3 -11.52 10.69 -11.29
N HIS A 4 -10.59 9.75 -11.27
CA HIS A 4 -10.90 8.32 -11.07
C HIS A 4 -11.37 8.05 -9.64
N VAL A 5 -10.69 8.63 -8.65
CA VAL A 5 -11.10 8.51 -7.23
C VAL A 5 -12.51 9.07 -7.03
N ALA A 6 -12.79 10.28 -7.55
CA ALA A 6 -14.12 10.87 -7.46
C ALA A 6 -15.20 10.03 -8.16
N ALA A 7 -14.88 9.34 -9.27
CA ALA A 7 -15.81 8.44 -9.94
C ALA A 7 -16.13 7.20 -9.08
N VAL A 8 -15.12 6.59 -8.46
CA VAL A 8 -15.28 5.45 -7.55
C VAL A 8 -16.08 5.86 -6.31
N VAL A 9 -15.75 7.00 -5.70
CA VAL A 9 -16.48 7.52 -4.52
C VAL A 9 -17.97 7.70 -4.82
N ARG A 10 -18.33 8.30 -5.97
CA ARG A 10 -19.75 8.47 -6.35
C ARG A 10 -20.51 7.15 -6.50
N SER A 11 -19.82 6.07 -6.86
CA SER A 11 -20.43 4.74 -7.02
C SER A 11 -20.36 3.86 -5.78
N SER A 12 -19.46 4.17 -4.84
CA SER A 12 -19.30 3.43 -3.59
C SER A 12 -20.33 3.90 -2.55
N ARG A 13 -21.05 2.94 -1.93
CA ARG A 13 -22.05 3.24 -0.88
C ARG A 13 -21.60 2.85 0.52
N THR A 14 -20.80 1.81 0.64
CA THR A 14 -20.42 1.21 1.93
C THR A 14 -18.93 0.95 2.07
N ALA A 15 -18.21 0.78 0.95
CA ALA A 15 -16.79 0.52 1.00
C ALA A 15 -15.98 1.80 1.25
N LEU A 16 -14.94 1.70 2.06
CA LEU A 16 -13.94 2.74 2.21
C LEU A 16 -13.16 2.88 0.89
N VAL A 17 -13.19 4.06 0.30
CA VAL A 17 -12.39 4.36 -0.88
C VAL A 17 -11.04 4.92 -0.45
N ILE A 18 -9.97 4.22 -0.80
CA ILE A 18 -8.59 4.59 -0.53
C ILE A 18 -7.97 5.11 -1.82
N ALA A 19 -7.47 6.34 -1.80
CA ALA A 19 -6.80 6.94 -2.95
C ALA A 19 -5.33 6.56 -2.96
N ASP A 20 -4.87 5.91 -4.04
CA ASP A 20 -3.46 5.61 -4.23
C ASP A 20 -2.72 6.87 -4.69
N MET A 21 -1.77 7.34 -3.88
CA MET A 21 -1.01 8.55 -4.19
C MET A 21 -0.04 8.28 -5.34
N PRO A 22 -0.08 9.05 -6.44
CA PRO A 22 0.77 8.82 -7.59
C PRO A 22 2.27 8.98 -7.31
N PHE A 23 3.09 8.36 -8.16
CA PHE A 23 4.54 8.55 -8.14
C PHE A 23 4.92 10.04 -8.07
N LEU A 24 5.87 10.36 -7.21
CA LEU A 24 6.37 11.72 -6.92
C LEU A 24 5.35 12.68 -6.31
N SER A 25 4.16 12.25 -5.92
CA SER A 25 3.17 13.13 -5.29
C SER A 25 3.37 13.32 -3.78
N TYR A 26 4.38 12.66 -3.18
CA TYR A 26 4.67 12.69 -1.74
C TYR A 26 6.19 12.68 -1.42
N VAL A 27 6.96 13.41 -2.23
CA VAL A 27 8.42 13.51 -2.07
C VAL A 27 8.86 14.26 -0.82
N ASP A 28 7.99 15.09 -0.27
CA ASP A 28 8.15 15.81 0.99
C ASP A 28 6.78 16.00 1.67
N VAL A 29 6.80 16.49 2.92
CA VAL A 29 5.58 16.70 3.71
C VAL A 29 4.62 17.69 3.05
N GLY A 30 5.13 18.75 2.42
CA GLY A 30 4.29 19.78 1.77
C GLY A 30 3.57 19.24 0.55
N ALA A 31 4.29 18.53 -0.33
CA ALA A 31 3.72 17.85 -1.49
C ALA A 31 2.71 16.78 -1.07
N ALA A 32 3.06 15.95 -0.08
CA ALA A 32 2.20 14.92 0.46
C ALA A 32 0.89 15.51 1.03
N ALA A 33 0.97 16.54 1.86
CA ALA A 33 -0.20 17.20 2.46
C ALA A 33 -1.11 17.84 1.39
N THR A 34 -0.53 18.54 0.42
CA THR A 34 -1.27 19.14 -0.69
C THR A 34 -2.04 18.11 -1.50
N ASN A 35 -1.36 17.03 -1.92
CA ASN A 35 -1.96 16.00 -2.76
C ASN A 35 -2.96 15.13 -1.97
N ALA A 36 -2.63 14.73 -0.74
CA ALA A 36 -3.54 13.96 0.11
C ALA A 36 -4.83 14.75 0.40
N SER A 37 -4.72 16.05 0.74
CA SER A 37 -5.90 16.89 0.99
C SER A 37 -6.82 16.99 -0.23
N ALA A 38 -6.27 17.05 -1.44
CA ALA A 38 -7.07 17.04 -2.67
C ALA A 38 -7.84 15.72 -2.86
N PHE A 39 -7.24 14.58 -2.53
CA PHE A 39 -7.95 13.28 -2.59
C PHE A 39 -9.09 13.20 -1.57
N LEU A 40 -8.89 13.68 -0.35
CA LEU A 40 -9.92 13.64 0.69
C LEU A 40 -11.01 14.70 0.44
N ARG A 41 -10.61 15.95 0.28
CA ARG A 41 -11.52 17.10 0.19
C ARG A 41 -12.25 17.17 -1.15
N ASP A 42 -11.51 17.02 -2.27
CA ASP A 42 -12.05 17.31 -3.60
C ASP A 42 -12.57 16.04 -4.30
N ALA A 43 -11.98 14.87 -4.03
CA ALA A 43 -12.41 13.60 -4.60
C ALA A 43 -13.25 12.75 -3.63
N GLY A 44 -13.27 13.05 -2.33
CA GLY A 44 -14.08 12.35 -1.32
C GLY A 44 -13.52 11.02 -0.85
N ALA A 45 -12.22 10.75 -1.04
CA ALA A 45 -11.57 9.56 -0.49
C ALA A 45 -11.60 9.58 1.04
N GLY A 46 -11.68 8.40 1.66
CA GLY A 46 -11.62 8.25 3.11
C GLY A 46 -10.20 8.06 3.66
N ALA A 47 -9.24 7.71 2.80
CA ALA A 47 -7.83 7.54 3.16
C ALA A 47 -6.95 7.68 1.91
N VAL A 48 -5.64 7.80 2.12
CA VAL A 48 -4.64 7.68 1.05
C VAL A 48 -3.73 6.48 1.27
N LYS A 49 -3.19 5.89 0.18
CA LYS A 49 -2.15 4.85 0.25
C LYS A 49 -0.82 5.44 -0.24
N MET A 50 0.27 5.08 0.44
CA MET A 50 1.63 5.50 0.12
C MET A 50 2.56 4.29 0.14
N GLU A 51 3.46 4.24 -0.83
CA GLU A 51 4.50 3.21 -0.96
C GLU A 51 5.80 3.65 -0.29
N GLY A 52 6.48 2.70 0.36
CA GLY A 52 7.77 2.88 1.02
C GLY A 52 7.77 2.38 2.46
N GLY A 53 8.95 2.23 3.03
CA GLY A 53 9.21 1.69 4.36
C GLY A 53 9.44 2.77 5.43
N ALA A 54 10.42 2.51 6.29
CA ALA A 54 10.78 3.38 7.41
C ALA A 54 11.15 4.82 6.99
N GLU A 55 11.67 4.99 5.79
CA GLU A 55 12.02 6.30 5.23
C GLU A 55 10.80 7.20 5.02
N MET A 56 9.61 6.60 4.87
CA MET A 56 8.35 7.33 4.71
C MET A 56 7.72 7.73 6.05
N ALA A 57 8.18 7.16 7.17
CA ALA A 57 7.56 7.38 8.48
C ALA A 57 7.43 8.87 8.88
N PRO A 58 8.40 9.77 8.58
CA PRO A 58 8.23 11.20 8.89
C PRO A 58 7.08 11.86 8.13
N ILE A 59 6.92 11.55 6.84
CA ILE A 59 5.85 12.09 5.99
C ILE A 59 4.49 11.53 6.44
N VAL A 60 4.43 10.21 6.66
CA VAL A 60 3.24 9.52 7.16
C VAL A 60 2.77 10.14 8.48
N ARG A 61 3.68 10.33 9.45
CA ARG A 61 3.36 10.94 10.74
C ARG A 61 2.78 12.34 10.60
N ALA A 62 3.39 13.19 9.77
CA ALA A 62 2.91 14.55 9.55
C ALA A 62 1.50 14.58 8.93
N LEU A 63 1.20 13.67 8.01
CA LEU A 63 -0.14 13.53 7.43
C LEU A 63 -1.17 13.12 8.49
N ILE A 64 -0.83 12.11 9.32
CA ILE A 64 -1.74 11.59 10.35
C ILE A 64 -1.98 12.63 11.44
N GLU A 65 -0.96 13.36 11.88
CA GLU A 65 -1.09 14.47 12.83
C GLU A 65 -1.97 15.61 12.27
N SER A 66 -2.02 15.74 10.94
CA SER A 66 -2.91 16.67 10.23
C SER A 66 -4.33 16.10 10.00
N GLY A 67 -4.63 14.89 10.46
CA GLY A 67 -5.94 14.25 10.34
C GLY A 67 -6.17 13.46 9.05
N VAL A 68 -5.13 13.18 8.26
CA VAL A 68 -5.22 12.36 7.03
C VAL A 68 -5.01 10.88 7.37
N PRO A 69 -6.00 9.99 7.19
CA PRO A 69 -5.78 8.56 7.34
C PRO A 69 -4.86 8.02 6.25
N VAL A 70 -3.83 7.26 6.64
CA VAL A 70 -2.82 6.70 5.73
C VAL A 70 -2.80 5.19 5.81
N ILE A 71 -2.71 4.54 4.66
CA ILE A 71 -2.42 3.12 4.47
C ILE A 71 -0.98 3.02 3.95
N GLY A 72 -0.14 2.24 4.64
CA GLY A 72 1.21 1.95 4.18
C GLY A 72 1.23 0.88 3.10
N HIS A 73 2.32 0.79 2.32
CA HIS A 73 2.51 -0.27 1.34
C HIS A 73 3.99 -0.65 1.27
N ILE A 74 4.30 -1.91 1.59
CA ILE A 74 5.64 -2.49 1.62
C ILE A 74 5.73 -3.77 0.77
N GLY A 75 6.95 -4.24 0.55
CA GLY A 75 7.24 -5.39 -0.30
C GLY A 75 7.57 -4.93 -1.70
N PHE A 76 6.92 -5.49 -2.70
CA PHE A 76 7.00 -4.93 -4.04
C PHE A 76 6.20 -3.64 -4.10
N THR A 77 6.86 -2.55 -4.44
CA THR A 77 6.27 -1.23 -4.57
C THR A 77 6.34 -0.80 -6.04
N PRO A 78 5.23 -0.88 -6.79
CA PRO A 78 5.22 -0.62 -8.24
C PRO A 78 5.84 0.73 -8.65
N GLN A 79 5.69 1.76 -7.81
CA GLN A 79 6.25 3.08 -8.09
C GLN A 79 7.77 3.12 -7.99
N SER A 80 8.37 2.21 -7.23
CA SER A 80 9.83 2.02 -7.13
C SER A 80 10.37 0.94 -8.09
N ALA A 81 9.56 0.44 -9.02
CA ALA A 81 9.90 -0.68 -9.90
C ALA A 81 11.10 -0.43 -10.81
N LEU A 82 11.50 0.82 -11.04
CA LEU A 82 12.75 1.14 -11.76
C LEU A 82 14.00 0.82 -10.93
N GLN A 83 13.88 0.76 -9.60
CA GLN A 83 14.96 0.45 -8.66
C GLN A 83 14.92 -1.00 -8.19
N LEU A 84 13.74 -1.65 -8.27
CA LEU A 84 13.52 -3.02 -7.83
C LEU A 84 13.57 -3.99 -9.03
N ASP A 85 14.03 -5.22 -8.80
CA ASP A 85 13.87 -6.30 -9.77
C ASP A 85 12.37 -6.67 -9.85
N ARG A 86 11.76 -6.29 -10.97
CA ARG A 86 10.31 -6.25 -11.22
C ARG A 86 9.56 -7.58 -11.07
N THR A 87 10.27 -8.69 -10.92
CA THR A 87 9.65 -10.02 -11.01
C THR A 87 9.87 -10.89 -9.78
N ARG A 88 10.57 -10.40 -8.77
CA ARG A 88 10.95 -11.22 -7.62
C ARG A 88 10.21 -10.81 -6.36
N ALA A 89 9.75 -11.81 -5.62
CA ALA A 89 9.25 -11.61 -4.27
C ALA A 89 10.32 -10.94 -3.41
N GLN A 90 9.93 -9.91 -2.67
CA GLN A 90 10.79 -9.13 -1.79
C GLN A 90 10.94 -9.83 -0.43
N GLY A 91 12.10 -9.69 0.22
CA GLY A 91 12.30 -10.29 1.55
C GLY A 91 12.65 -11.79 1.54
N LYS A 92 13.25 -12.29 0.47
CA LYS A 92 13.72 -13.70 0.41
C LYS A 92 15.00 -13.93 1.21
N GLU A 93 15.85 -12.92 1.30
CA GLU A 93 17.10 -13.00 2.04
C GLU A 93 16.89 -12.49 3.48
N PRO A 94 17.60 -13.05 4.48
CA PRO A 94 17.42 -12.67 5.89
C PRO A 94 17.54 -11.16 6.14
N ALA A 95 18.47 -10.49 5.47
CA ALA A 95 18.68 -9.05 5.62
C ALA A 95 17.47 -8.24 5.10
N THR A 96 16.97 -8.58 3.90
CA THR A 96 15.80 -7.91 3.31
C THR A 96 14.50 -8.26 4.04
N ALA A 97 14.39 -9.47 4.57
CA ALA A 97 13.28 -9.86 5.43
C ALA A 97 13.26 -9.05 6.75
N GLY A 98 14.42 -8.88 7.38
CA GLY A 98 14.59 -8.06 8.58
C GLY A 98 14.23 -6.59 8.30
N GLN A 99 14.63 -6.06 7.14
CA GLN A 99 14.28 -4.69 6.74
C GLN A 99 12.77 -4.52 6.57
N LEU A 100 12.09 -5.43 5.85
CA LEU A 100 10.63 -5.36 5.67
C LEU A 100 9.86 -5.42 6.99
N LEU A 101 10.32 -6.21 7.95
CA LEU A 101 9.73 -6.22 9.29
C LEU A 101 9.96 -4.89 10.02
N ALA A 102 11.16 -4.33 9.93
CA ALA A 102 11.47 -3.02 10.51
C ALA A 102 10.63 -1.91 9.87
N ASP A 103 10.46 -1.93 8.55
CA ASP A 103 9.62 -0.99 7.79
C ASP A 103 8.16 -1.05 8.25
N ALA A 104 7.60 -2.24 8.38
CA ALA A 104 6.24 -2.44 8.87
C ALA A 104 6.04 -1.87 10.28
N LEU A 105 6.98 -2.12 11.19
CA LEU A 105 6.93 -1.61 12.56
C LEU A 105 7.10 -0.09 12.60
N ALA A 106 7.97 0.48 11.77
CA ALA A 106 8.16 1.93 11.68
C ALA A 106 6.90 2.64 11.16
N LEU A 107 6.26 2.09 10.13
CA LEU A 107 5.00 2.62 9.61
C LEU A 107 3.86 2.52 10.64
N GLN A 108 3.74 1.40 11.35
CA GLN A 108 2.79 1.29 12.46
C GLN A 108 3.05 2.33 13.55
N ALA A 109 4.32 2.52 13.95
CA ALA A 109 4.69 3.54 14.93
C ALA A 109 4.45 4.98 14.43
N ALA A 110 4.47 5.20 13.11
CA ALA A 110 4.06 6.47 12.49
C ALA A 110 2.53 6.66 12.50
N GLY A 111 1.73 5.60 12.73
CA GLY A 111 0.29 5.67 12.92
C GLY A 111 -0.56 5.26 11.72
N VAL A 112 0.00 4.52 10.72
CA VAL A 112 -0.82 4.03 9.60
C VAL A 112 -1.97 3.15 10.09
N ALA A 113 -3.11 3.24 9.43
CA ALA A 113 -4.31 2.49 9.80
C ALA A 113 -4.27 1.01 9.35
N ALA A 114 -3.52 0.70 8.31
CA ALA A 114 -3.27 -0.65 7.80
C ALA A 114 -2.02 -0.64 6.92
N ILE A 115 -1.52 -1.83 6.58
CA ILE A 115 -0.37 -1.99 5.67
C ILE A 115 -0.71 -2.99 4.57
N VAL A 116 -0.51 -2.60 3.30
CA VAL A 116 -0.49 -3.51 2.16
C VAL A 116 0.87 -4.21 2.12
N ILE A 117 0.87 -5.53 1.93
CA ILE A 117 2.07 -6.37 1.79
C ILE A 117 1.99 -7.03 0.41
N GLU A 118 2.86 -6.60 -0.52
CA GLU A 118 2.83 -7.09 -1.90
C GLU A 118 4.06 -7.94 -2.24
N LEU A 119 3.82 -9.14 -2.83
CA LEU A 119 4.84 -10.06 -3.32
C LEU A 119 5.95 -10.34 -2.29
N VAL A 120 5.54 -10.71 -1.08
CA VAL A 120 6.41 -11.09 0.04
C VAL A 120 6.21 -12.58 0.31
N PRO A 121 7.26 -13.35 0.68
CA PRO A 121 7.11 -14.76 1.08
C PRO A 121 6.05 -14.94 2.16
N THR A 122 5.23 -15.98 2.03
CA THR A 122 4.08 -16.26 2.91
C THR A 122 4.46 -16.29 4.40
N GLU A 123 5.60 -16.89 4.72
CA GLU A 123 6.10 -17.00 6.10
C GLU A 123 6.48 -15.62 6.67
N LEU A 124 7.08 -14.77 5.85
CA LEU A 124 7.44 -13.41 6.27
C LEU A 124 6.19 -12.54 6.43
N ALA A 125 5.24 -12.64 5.51
CA ALA A 125 3.96 -11.92 5.63
C ALA A 125 3.17 -12.35 6.87
N ALA A 126 3.17 -13.65 7.20
CA ALA A 126 2.59 -14.20 8.42
C ALA A 126 3.29 -13.64 9.67
N LEU A 127 4.63 -13.60 9.68
CA LEU A 127 5.39 -13.03 10.78
C LEU A 127 5.09 -11.53 10.97
N ILE A 128 5.09 -10.76 9.90
CA ILE A 128 4.75 -9.32 9.94
C ILE A 128 3.34 -9.13 10.50
N THR A 129 2.37 -9.89 10.01
CA THR A 129 0.97 -9.83 10.49
C THR A 129 0.86 -10.13 11.99
N GLN A 130 1.61 -11.10 12.50
CA GLN A 130 1.62 -11.44 13.93
C GLN A 130 2.28 -10.37 14.81
N ARG A 131 3.22 -9.60 14.27
CA ARG A 131 3.97 -8.56 15.01
C ARG A 131 3.28 -7.22 15.02
N LEU A 132 2.38 -6.97 14.07
CA LEU A 132 1.59 -5.75 13.99
C LEU A 132 0.30 -5.87 14.81
N THR A 133 -0.19 -4.73 15.28
CA THR A 133 -1.51 -4.60 15.94
C THR A 133 -2.56 -4.01 15.00
N ILE A 134 -2.12 -3.55 13.82
CA ILE A 134 -2.98 -3.02 12.75
C ILE A 134 -3.22 -4.07 11.66
N PRO A 135 -4.30 -3.98 10.89
CA PRO A 135 -4.58 -4.92 9.80
C PRO A 135 -3.49 -4.93 8.73
N THR A 136 -3.22 -6.12 8.18
CA THR A 136 -2.40 -6.31 6.97
C THR A 136 -3.28 -6.75 5.82
N ILE A 137 -3.00 -6.26 4.61
CA ILE A 137 -3.73 -6.57 3.38
C ILE A 137 -2.74 -7.16 2.39
N GLY A 138 -2.87 -8.45 2.08
CA GLY A 138 -1.95 -9.18 1.22
C GLY A 138 -2.32 -9.11 -0.25
N ILE A 139 -1.30 -9.04 -1.10
CA ILE A 139 -1.39 -9.33 -2.52
C ILE A 139 -0.15 -10.12 -2.96
N GLY A 140 -0.35 -11.38 -3.35
CA GLY A 140 0.76 -12.30 -3.61
C GLY A 140 1.66 -12.55 -2.38
N ALA A 141 1.09 -12.46 -1.16
CA ALA A 141 1.79 -12.61 0.12
C ALA A 141 1.26 -13.78 0.97
N GLY A 142 0.42 -14.65 0.38
CA GLY A 142 -0.20 -15.78 1.08
C GLY A 142 -1.44 -15.39 1.89
N ALA A 143 -2.07 -16.37 2.51
CA ALA A 143 -3.39 -16.24 3.16
C ALA A 143 -3.33 -15.75 4.61
N ALA A 144 -2.16 -15.50 5.19
CA ALA A 144 -2.00 -15.18 6.61
C ALA A 144 -2.26 -13.70 6.95
N CYS A 145 -2.40 -12.83 5.95
CA CYS A 145 -2.78 -11.44 6.16
C CYS A 145 -4.24 -11.31 6.61
N SER A 146 -4.57 -10.21 7.29
CA SER A 146 -5.92 -9.92 7.80
C SER A 146 -6.97 -9.78 6.68
N GLY A 147 -6.55 -9.39 5.49
CA GLY A 147 -7.36 -9.27 4.28
C GLY A 147 -6.53 -9.45 3.02
N GLN A 148 -7.21 -9.48 1.88
CA GLN A 148 -6.59 -9.63 0.56
C GLN A 148 -7.06 -8.52 -0.38
N VAL A 149 -6.19 -8.09 -1.29
CA VAL A 149 -6.52 -7.17 -2.38
C VAL A 149 -6.11 -7.78 -3.72
N GLN A 150 -6.86 -7.47 -4.76
CA GLN A 150 -6.61 -7.91 -6.13
C GLN A 150 -6.71 -6.73 -7.08
N VAL A 151 -5.92 -6.77 -8.16
CA VAL A 151 -5.98 -5.78 -9.23
C VAL A 151 -7.10 -6.14 -10.19
N LEU A 152 -8.10 -5.28 -10.34
CA LEU A 152 -9.28 -5.55 -11.16
C LEU A 152 -8.97 -5.99 -12.60
N PRO A 153 -8.05 -5.34 -13.34
CA PRO A 153 -7.64 -5.80 -14.66
C PRO A 153 -7.08 -7.23 -14.69
N ASP A 154 -6.39 -7.67 -13.65
CA ASP A 154 -5.86 -9.04 -13.55
C ASP A 154 -7.00 -10.04 -13.32
N LEU A 155 -7.94 -9.71 -12.44
CA LEU A 155 -9.14 -10.54 -12.19
C LEU A 155 -10.02 -10.70 -13.42
N LEU A 156 -10.12 -9.66 -14.24
CA LEU A 156 -10.94 -9.68 -15.46
C LEU A 156 -10.20 -10.23 -16.69
N GLY A 157 -8.89 -10.49 -16.58
CA GLY A 157 -8.07 -10.97 -17.67
C GLY A 157 -8.01 -10.02 -18.87
N ILE A 158 -8.14 -8.70 -18.64
CA ILE A 158 -8.17 -7.69 -19.73
C ILE A 158 -6.79 -7.14 -20.06
N LEU A 159 -5.75 -7.50 -19.32
CA LEU A 159 -4.37 -7.17 -19.63
C LEU A 159 -3.79 -8.19 -20.63
N SER A 160 -3.06 -7.70 -21.63
CA SER A 160 -2.29 -8.56 -22.52
C SER A 160 -1.03 -9.08 -21.80
N GLY A 161 -0.92 -10.38 -21.60
CA GLY A 161 0.23 -11.01 -20.96
C GLY A 161 -0.18 -12.13 -20.00
N PRO A 162 0.79 -12.83 -19.40
CA PRO A 162 0.49 -13.86 -18.41
C PRO A 162 -0.12 -13.21 -17.14
N SER A 163 -1.22 -13.78 -16.68
CA SER A 163 -1.83 -13.38 -15.39
C SER A 163 -0.84 -13.60 -14.25
N PRO A 164 -0.77 -12.65 -13.30
CA PRO A 164 0.01 -12.86 -12.08
C PRO A 164 -0.48 -14.11 -11.33
N ARG A 165 0.44 -14.91 -10.79
CA ARG A 165 0.09 -16.16 -10.08
C ARG A 165 -0.90 -15.96 -8.92
N HIS A 166 -0.93 -14.80 -8.33
CA HIS A 166 -1.82 -14.45 -7.22
C HIS A 166 -3.22 -14.00 -7.67
N ALA A 167 -3.42 -13.74 -8.96
CA ALA A 167 -4.74 -13.36 -9.48
C ALA A 167 -5.68 -14.56 -9.69
N GLY A 168 -5.13 -15.79 -9.63
CA GLY A 168 -5.88 -17.01 -9.89
C GLY A 168 -6.15 -17.23 -11.39
N GLU A 169 -6.45 -18.48 -11.78
CA GLU A 169 -7.11 -18.83 -13.05
C GLU A 169 -8.61 -18.96 -12.81
#